data_eb12cf81d978d40627aa4f0c9d4c2108
#
_entry.id   eb12cf81d978d40627aa4f0c9d4c2108
#
_cell.length_a   1.000
_cell.length_b   1.000
_cell.length_c   1.000
_cell.angle_alpha   90.00
_cell.angle_beta   90.00
_cell.angle_gamma   90.00
#
_symmetry.space_group_name_H-M   'P 1'
#
loop_
_entity.id
_entity.type
_entity.pdbx_description
1 polymer ?
#
loop_
_entity_poly.entity_id
_entity_poly.type
_entity_poly.pdbx_seq_one_letter_code
_entity_poly.pdbx_strand_id
1 'polypeptide(L)'
;MIANNNRKIIGKLANRSVKFNGTRNIFVLITIVLSVSLLGTMSLSQSARGQKIKGQLDIVQHVIYENISVGQIEKLKASDEIDFLTLAKFGNSFKIQNRMIRPVYFEKDTKSIKTKAIVKGSYPEKLNEIVVDKSMLNLYPNSKNIGDSIKIKFLDGSEEEFIISGFYEEGNENSSIYTILFSKEYSENGEQLKDVPYTALCKIKDADMMSKDEFLNTIIKVGKDAGIERKNINPNNFFADSLTISKGDILFIVLVSLGILFVSILVVYSIFYISVLENVQKFGQLRTIGASEKQIKTIVRREGTILFFRGTPIGLLISWGI
;
A
#
# COMPACT_ATOMS: atom_id res chain seq x y z
N MET A 1 -51.67 -40.10 -6.08
CA MET A 1 -50.45 -40.16 -5.22
C MET A 1 -50.32 -38.86 -4.49
N ILE A 2 -50.58 -38.81 -3.19
CA ILE A 2 -50.46 -37.62 -2.36
C ILE A 2 -48.94 -37.38 -2.20
N ALA A 3 -48.47 -36.22 -2.66
CA ALA A 3 -47.04 -35.83 -2.50
C ALA A 3 -46.78 -35.55 -1.02
N ASN A 4 -46.34 -36.58 -0.31
CA ASN A 4 -45.98 -36.46 1.10
C ASN A 4 -44.64 -35.71 1.25
N ASN A 5 -44.70 -34.39 1.29
CA ASN A 5 -43.55 -33.47 1.36
C ASN A 5 -43.15 -33.27 2.84
N ASN A 6 -42.78 -34.35 3.51
CA ASN A 6 -42.51 -34.33 4.96
C ASN A 6 -41.05 -33.81 5.22
N ARG A 7 -40.86 -32.46 5.04
CA ARG A 7 -39.59 -31.73 5.20
C ARG A 7 -38.93 -32.00 6.57
N LYS A 8 -39.70 -32.27 7.63
CA LYS A 8 -39.18 -32.60 8.97
C LYS A 8 -38.48 -33.94 9.01
N ILE A 9 -39.07 -35.00 8.35
CA ILE A 9 -38.46 -36.33 8.28
C ILE A 9 -37.18 -36.29 7.45
N ILE A 10 -37.19 -35.65 6.28
CA ILE A 10 -36.00 -35.45 5.44
C ILE A 10 -34.87 -34.75 6.22
N GLY A 11 -35.19 -33.72 7.01
CA GLY A 11 -34.22 -33.05 7.88
C GLY A 11 -33.62 -33.94 8.96
N LYS A 12 -34.46 -34.77 9.63
CA LYS A 12 -34.00 -35.74 10.63
C LYS A 12 -33.11 -36.82 10.02
N LEU A 13 -33.48 -37.32 8.82
CA LEU A 13 -32.69 -38.31 8.10
C LEU A 13 -31.32 -37.75 7.67
N ALA A 14 -31.27 -36.52 7.14
CA ALA A 14 -30.02 -35.86 6.76
C ALA A 14 -29.10 -35.66 8.00
N ASN A 15 -29.63 -35.18 9.11
CA ASN A 15 -28.87 -35.02 10.37
C ASN A 15 -28.33 -36.35 10.91
N ARG A 16 -29.13 -37.43 10.83
CA ARG A 16 -28.68 -38.78 11.20
C ARG A 16 -27.58 -39.28 10.26
N SER A 17 -27.75 -39.10 8.95
CA SER A 17 -26.75 -39.49 7.96
C SER A 17 -25.41 -38.75 8.16
N VAL A 18 -25.47 -37.47 8.49
CA VAL A 18 -24.24 -36.70 8.86
C VAL A 18 -23.56 -37.30 10.10
N LYS A 19 -24.29 -37.75 11.09
CA LYS A 19 -23.71 -38.42 12.28
C LYS A 19 -23.08 -39.79 11.95
N PHE A 20 -23.69 -40.57 11.04
CA PHE A 20 -23.22 -41.91 10.72
C PHE A 20 -21.99 -41.93 9.79
N ASN A 21 -21.85 -40.95 8.90
CA ASN A 21 -20.77 -40.91 7.89
C ASN A 21 -19.62 -40.00 8.36
N GLY A 22 -19.09 -40.25 9.56
CA GLY A 22 -18.11 -39.37 10.23
C GLY A 22 -16.84 -39.09 9.40
N THR A 23 -16.20 -40.16 8.90
CA THR A 23 -14.95 -40.06 8.10
C THR A 23 -15.14 -39.22 6.84
N ARG A 24 -16.19 -39.49 6.07
CA ARG A 24 -16.55 -38.70 4.87
C ARG A 24 -16.73 -37.24 5.21
N ASN A 25 -17.48 -36.96 6.26
CA ASN A 25 -17.84 -35.60 6.67
C ASN A 25 -16.62 -34.79 7.10
N ILE A 26 -15.63 -35.44 7.74
CA ILE A 26 -14.35 -34.82 8.09
C ILE A 26 -13.62 -34.36 6.82
N PHE A 27 -13.53 -35.22 5.78
CA PHE A 27 -12.87 -34.83 4.52
C PHE A 27 -13.60 -33.70 3.81
N VAL A 28 -14.94 -33.71 3.77
CA VAL A 28 -15.74 -32.59 3.20
C VAL A 28 -15.54 -31.32 4.00
N LEU A 29 -15.57 -31.39 5.32
CA LEU A 29 -15.33 -30.24 6.20
C LEU A 29 -13.92 -29.65 5.99
N ILE A 30 -12.90 -30.50 5.96
CA ILE A 30 -11.51 -30.06 5.70
C ILE A 30 -11.44 -29.34 4.35
N THR A 31 -12.04 -29.92 3.29
CA THR A 31 -12.05 -29.29 1.96
C THR A 31 -12.71 -27.93 1.98
N ILE A 32 -13.89 -27.80 2.63
CA ILE A 32 -14.60 -26.52 2.73
C ILE A 32 -13.79 -25.51 3.54
N VAL A 33 -13.27 -25.92 4.71
CA VAL A 33 -12.47 -25.08 5.58
C VAL A 33 -11.23 -24.56 4.85
N LEU A 34 -10.47 -25.43 4.18
CA LEU A 34 -9.28 -25.05 3.43
C LEU A 34 -9.62 -24.08 2.29
N SER A 35 -10.68 -24.38 1.53
CA SER A 35 -11.08 -23.51 0.41
C SER A 35 -11.50 -22.13 0.87
N VAL A 36 -12.32 -22.05 1.93
CA VAL A 36 -12.79 -20.78 2.50
C VAL A 36 -11.62 -20.01 3.13
N SER A 37 -10.71 -20.71 3.84
CA SER A 37 -9.55 -20.06 4.45
C SER A 37 -8.59 -19.51 3.39
N LEU A 38 -8.31 -20.23 2.31
CA LEU A 38 -7.47 -19.75 1.21
C LEU A 38 -8.06 -18.51 0.53
N LEU A 39 -9.35 -18.54 0.19
CA LEU A 39 -10.03 -17.41 -0.42
C LEU A 39 -10.06 -16.20 0.53
N GLY A 40 -10.33 -16.43 1.83
CA GLY A 40 -10.35 -15.40 2.85
C GLY A 40 -8.98 -14.79 3.06
N THR A 41 -7.93 -15.61 3.21
CA THR A 41 -6.55 -15.13 3.37
C THR A 41 -6.09 -14.33 2.15
N MET A 42 -6.43 -14.77 0.93
CA MET A 42 -6.12 -14.04 -0.30
C MET A 42 -6.78 -12.66 -0.32
N SER A 43 -8.06 -12.57 0.06
CA SER A 43 -8.80 -11.31 0.15
C SER A 43 -8.22 -10.37 1.20
N LEU A 44 -7.92 -10.86 2.41
CA LEU A 44 -7.32 -10.08 3.49
C LEU A 44 -5.90 -9.61 3.15
N SER A 45 -5.10 -10.47 2.51
CA SER A 45 -3.75 -10.10 2.06
C SER A 45 -3.75 -8.94 1.07
N GLN A 46 -4.72 -8.90 0.15
CA GLN A 46 -4.87 -7.78 -0.79
C GLN A 46 -5.26 -6.49 -0.06
N SER A 47 -6.19 -6.57 0.89
CA SER A 47 -6.59 -5.42 1.70
C SER A 47 -5.43 -4.90 2.55
N ALA A 48 -4.64 -5.79 3.17
CA ALA A 48 -3.48 -5.41 3.97
C ALA A 48 -2.37 -4.76 3.13
N ARG A 49 -2.11 -5.26 1.91
CA ARG A 49 -1.18 -4.63 0.96
C ARG A 49 -1.63 -3.21 0.61
N GLY A 50 -2.91 -3.03 0.28
CA GLY A 50 -3.48 -1.72 -0.01
C GLY A 50 -3.31 -0.74 1.15
N GLN A 51 -3.60 -1.15 2.38
CA GLN A 51 -3.41 -0.31 3.58
C GLN A 51 -1.94 0.01 3.85
N LYS A 52 -1.02 -0.95 3.70
CA LYS A 52 0.41 -0.72 3.88
C LYS A 52 0.97 0.27 2.85
N ILE A 53 0.57 0.13 1.59
CA ILE A 53 0.93 1.06 0.52
C ILE A 53 0.38 2.46 0.83
N LYS A 54 -0.90 2.57 1.21
CA LYS A 54 -1.50 3.85 1.61
C LYS A 54 -0.74 4.50 2.77
N GLY A 55 -0.42 3.77 3.84
CA GLY A 55 0.34 4.32 4.97
C GLY A 55 1.76 4.77 4.60
N GLN A 56 2.41 4.13 3.63
CA GLN A 56 3.69 4.59 3.11
C GLN A 56 3.56 5.82 2.21
N LEU A 57 2.42 5.97 1.54
CA LEU A 57 2.13 7.08 0.64
C LEU A 57 1.60 8.31 1.37
N ASP A 58 1.07 8.14 2.59
CA ASP A 58 0.59 9.26 3.42
C ASP A 58 1.68 10.28 3.80
N ILE A 59 2.94 9.90 3.70
CA ILE A 59 4.09 10.76 4.02
C ILE A 59 4.86 11.22 2.78
N VAL A 60 4.31 10.98 1.57
CA VAL A 60 4.95 11.32 0.30
C VAL A 60 4.11 12.38 -0.42
N GLN A 61 4.77 13.27 -1.13
CA GLN A 61 4.11 14.23 -1.98
C GLN A 61 3.32 13.54 -3.11
N HIS A 62 2.19 14.11 -3.48
CA HIS A 62 1.36 13.67 -4.60
C HIS A 62 1.84 14.23 -5.93
N VAL A 63 2.35 15.47 -5.90
CA VAL A 63 2.87 16.17 -7.09
C VAL A 63 4.02 17.10 -6.69
N ILE A 64 4.96 17.29 -7.61
CA ILE A 64 6.03 18.26 -7.53
C ILE A 64 5.80 19.29 -8.63
N TYR A 65 5.73 20.58 -8.25
CA TYR A 65 5.73 21.70 -9.18
C TYR A 65 7.11 22.34 -9.13
N GLU A 66 7.86 22.23 -10.22
CA GLU A 66 9.24 22.72 -10.32
C GLU A 66 9.33 24.09 -10.98
N ASN A 67 10.43 24.79 -10.71
CA ASN A 67 10.76 26.09 -11.32
C ASN A 67 9.64 27.12 -11.18
N ILE A 68 9.10 27.24 -9.97
CA ILE A 68 7.97 28.13 -9.69
C ILE A 68 8.41 29.48 -9.13
N SER A 69 7.72 30.53 -9.55
CA SER A 69 7.87 31.89 -9.03
C SER A 69 7.05 32.13 -7.75
N VAL A 70 7.35 33.22 -7.04
CA VAL A 70 6.62 33.61 -5.83
C VAL A 70 5.12 33.79 -6.10
N GLY A 71 4.74 34.41 -7.23
CA GLY A 71 3.33 34.59 -7.59
C GLY A 71 2.62 33.27 -7.89
N GLN A 72 3.34 32.26 -8.40
CA GLN A 72 2.78 30.92 -8.60
C GLN A 72 2.62 30.16 -7.28
N ILE A 73 3.54 30.38 -6.33
CA ILE A 73 3.41 29.83 -4.96
C ILE A 73 2.14 30.33 -4.28
N GLU A 74 1.85 31.63 -4.38
CA GLU A 74 0.64 32.21 -3.79
C GLU A 74 -0.64 31.62 -4.39
N LYS A 75 -0.67 31.41 -5.72
CA LYS A 75 -1.79 30.77 -6.39
C LYS A 75 -1.95 29.30 -5.98
N LEU A 76 -0.84 28.56 -5.83
CA LEU A 76 -0.90 27.18 -5.32
C LEU A 76 -1.43 27.14 -3.89
N LYS A 77 -0.97 28.04 -3.01
CA LYS A 77 -1.45 28.16 -1.62
C LYS A 77 -2.93 28.53 -1.51
N ALA A 78 -3.45 29.27 -2.49
CA ALA A 78 -4.86 29.67 -2.54
C ALA A 78 -5.78 28.62 -3.18
N SER A 79 -5.25 27.51 -3.69
CA SER A 79 -6.04 26.47 -4.33
C SER A 79 -6.73 25.57 -3.31
N ASP A 80 -8.06 25.43 -3.42
CA ASP A 80 -8.87 24.56 -2.56
C ASP A 80 -8.58 23.05 -2.79
N GLU A 81 -7.92 22.69 -3.90
CA GLU A 81 -7.55 21.32 -4.25
C GLU A 81 -6.25 20.88 -3.53
N ILE A 82 -5.50 21.78 -2.94
CA ILE A 82 -4.26 21.49 -2.22
C ILE A 82 -4.54 21.35 -0.72
N ASP A 83 -4.26 20.16 -0.18
CA ASP A 83 -4.36 19.89 1.25
C ASP A 83 -3.10 20.37 2.00
N PHE A 84 -1.93 20.13 1.42
CA PHE A 84 -0.65 20.51 2.00
C PHE A 84 0.35 20.92 0.94
N LEU A 85 1.13 21.96 1.24
CA LEU A 85 2.21 22.47 0.40
C LEU A 85 3.43 22.80 1.26
N THR A 86 4.59 22.32 0.84
CA THR A 86 5.89 22.74 1.37
C THR A 86 6.84 23.14 0.25
N LEU A 87 7.72 24.07 0.54
CA LEU A 87 8.67 24.60 -0.44
C LEU A 87 10.05 23.98 -0.25
N ALA A 88 10.72 23.79 -1.35
CA ALA A 88 12.11 23.35 -1.41
C ALA A 88 12.88 24.12 -2.49
N LYS A 89 14.21 24.13 -2.34
CA LYS A 89 15.14 24.48 -3.42
C LYS A 89 16.19 23.39 -3.53
N PHE A 90 16.52 22.99 -4.75
CA PHE A 90 17.52 21.96 -5.03
C PHE A 90 18.67 22.59 -5.82
N GLY A 91 19.78 22.82 -5.15
CA GLY A 91 20.97 23.40 -5.77
C GLY A 91 21.74 22.39 -6.64
N ASN A 92 22.71 22.88 -7.38
CA ASN A 92 23.57 22.08 -8.22
C ASN A 92 24.37 21.07 -7.41
N SER A 93 24.27 19.80 -7.76
CA SER A 93 25.03 18.75 -7.10
C SER A 93 26.52 18.84 -7.47
N PHE A 94 27.40 18.66 -6.50
CA PHE A 94 28.85 18.63 -6.67
C PHE A 94 29.45 17.37 -6.04
N LYS A 95 30.74 17.13 -6.28
CA LYS A 95 31.44 15.95 -5.73
C LYS A 95 32.46 16.36 -4.68
N ILE A 96 32.43 15.62 -3.55
CA ILE A 96 33.52 15.62 -2.58
C ILE A 96 34.09 14.20 -2.59
N GLN A 97 35.37 14.04 -2.95
CA GLN A 97 35.96 12.73 -3.23
C GLN A 97 35.12 11.98 -4.28
N ASN A 98 34.61 10.79 -3.95
CA ASN A 98 33.77 9.98 -4.83
C ASN A 98 32.27 10.03 -4.49
N ARG A 99 31.84 10.99 -3.66
CA ARG A 99 30.44 11.11 -3.21
C ARG A 99 29.80 12.34 -3.84
N MET A 100 28.57 12.17 -4.30
CA MET A 100 27.74 13.27 -4.78
C MET A 100 27.11 14.01 -3.60
N ILE A 101 27.23 15.33 -3.57
CA ILE A 101 26.63 16.19 -2.54
C ILE A 101 25.57 17.05 -3.20
N ARG A 102 24.39 17.13 -2.60
CA ARG A 102 23.28 17.94 -3.07
C ARG A 102 22.91 19.00 -2.04
N PRO A 103 23.11 20.28 -2.34
CA PRO A 103 22.60 21.38 -1.52
C PRO A 103 21.08 21.42 -1.64
N VAL A 104 20.37 21.48 -0.51
CA VAL A 104 18.91 21.53 -0.49
C VAL A 104 18.43 22.48 0.62
N TYR A 105 17.37 23.18 0.34
CA TYR A 105 16.54 23.85 1.34
C TYR A 105 15.16 23.19 1.36
N PHE A 106 14.65 22.92 2.55
CA PHE A 106 13.25 22.56 2.77
C PHE A 106 12.63 23.54 3.77
N GLU A 107 11.37 23.94 3.54
CA GLU A 107 10.60 24.68 4.52
C GLU A 107 10.38 23.83 5.79
N LYS A 108 10.45 24.46 6.98
CA LYS A 108 10.51 23.76 8.28
C LYS A 108 9.27 22.91 8.60
N ASP A 109 8.10 23.28 8.09
CA ASP A 109 6.86 22.53 8.33
C ASP A 109 6.67 21.40 7.33
N THR A 110 7.16 20.23 7.69
CA THR A 110 7.18 19.04 6.82
C THR A 110 6.44 17.85 7.43
N LYS A 111 5.54 18.08 8.40
CA LYS A 111 4.84 17.00 9.10
C LYS A 111 4.06 16.06 8.18
N SER A 112 3.52 16.62 7.10
CA SER A 112 2.70 15.88 6.14
C SER A 112 3.50 15.25 4.99
N ILE A 113 4.76 15.66 4.78
CA ILE A 113 5.65 15.10 3.77
C ILE A 113 6.96 14.69 4.45
N LYS A 114 7.34 13.42 4.30
CA LYS A 114 8.58 12.91 4.89
C LYS A 114 9.78 13.57 4.23
N THR A 115 10.34 14.54 4.91
CA THR A 115 11.67 15.07 4.62
C THR A 115 12.70 14.44 5.55
N LYS A 116 13.94 14.88 5.46
CA LYS A 116 15.03 14.37 6.31
C LYS A 116 14.77 14.73 7.79
N ALA A 117 14.43 13.75 8.59
CA ALA A 117 14.20 13.94 10.02
C ALA A 117 15.55 14.21 10.72
N ILE A 118 15.63 15.30 11.47
CA ILE A 118 16.81 15.61 12.28
C ILE A 118 16.83 14.68 13.49
N VAL A 119 17.93 13.92 13.62
CA VAL A 119 18.13 12.96 14.71
C VAL A 119 18.80 13.64 15.92
N LYS A 120 19.67 14.63 15.69
CA LYS A 120 20.37 15.35 16.72
C LYS A 120 20.59 16.80 16.31
N GLY A 121 20.44 17.74 17.23
CA GLY A 121 20.60 19.18 16.98
C GLY A 121 19.32 19.86 16.54
N SER A 122 19.44 20.95 15.81
CA SER A 122 18.34 21.78 15.33
C SER A 122 18.38 22.00 13.83
N TYR A 123 17.25 22.42 13.28
CA TYR A 123 17.18 22.88 11.88
C TYR A 123 18.06 24.14 11.70
N PRO A 124 18.76 24.31 10.56
CA PRO A 124 19.60 25.48 10.34
C PRO A 124 18.74 26.74 10.22
N GLU A 125 19.09 27.78 10.95
CA GLU A 125 18.37 29.05 10.94
C GLU A 125 19.20 30.16 10.33
N LYS A 126 20.52 30.20 10.59
CA LYS A 126 21.42 31.27 10.12
C LYS A 126 22.04 30.92 8.77
N LEU A 127 22.53 31.95 8.09
CA LEU A 127 23.16 31.87 6.78
C LEU A 127 24.28 30.80 6.71
N ASN A 128 25.09 30.69 7.76
CA ASN A 128 26.21 29.79 7.83
C ASN A 128 25.93 28.49 8.58
N GLU A 129 24.68 28.17 8.86
CA GLU A 129 24.31 26.92 9.52
C GLU A 129 23.84 25.86 8.50
N ILE A 130 24.23 24.63 8.74
CA ILE A 130 23.82 23.49 7.91
C ILE A 130 23.49 22.26 8.76
N VAL A 131 22.64 21.40 8.22
CA VAL A 131 22.43 20.06 8.73
C VAL A 131 22.93 19.04 7.68
N VAL A 132 23.68 18.08 8.14
CA VAL A 132 24.34 17.09 7.26
C VAL A 132 23.98 15.66 7.67
N ASP A 133 24.17 14.73 6.73
CA ASP A 133 24.15 13.32 7.07
C ASP A 133 25.33 12.99 7.97
N LYS A 134 25.06 12.25 9.06
CA LYS A 134 26.13 11.88 10.01
C LYS A 134 27.24 11.08 9.33
N SER A 135 26.92 10.25 8.35
CA SER A 135 27.91 9.45 7.60
C SER A 135 28.76 10.31 6.64
N MET A 136 28.25 11.47 6.22
CA MET A 136 29.02 12.43 5.42
C MET A 136 30.24 12.98 6.16
N LEU A 137 30.21 12.99 7.49
CA LEU A 137 31.34 13.45 8.30
C LEU A 137 32.60 12.60 8.17
N ASN A 138 32.49 11.39 7.62
CA ASN A 138 33.65 10.61 7.26
C ASN A 138 34.54 11.30 6.20
N LEU A 139 33.96 12.25 5.43
CA LEU A 139 34.69 13.10 4.48
C LEU A 139 35.43 14.27 5.16
N TYR A 140 35.09 14.55 6.41
CA TYR A 140 35.63 15.68 7.21
C TYR A 140 36.13 15.17 8.57
N PRO A 141 37.32 14.59 8.63
CA PRO A 141 37.80 13.87 9.84
C PRO A 141 37.94 14.77 11.08
N ASN A 142 38.09 16.08 10.89
CA ASN A 142 38.29 17.07 11.98
C ASN A 142 36.98 17.71 12.49
N SER A 143 35.83 17.41 11.89
CA SER A 143 34.56 18.10 12.16
C SER A 143 33.46 17.06 12.38
N LYS A 144 33.27 16.61 13.62
CA LYS A 144 32.39 15.49 13.95
C LYS A 144 31.22 15.83 14.88
N ASN A 145 31.17 17.06 15.39
CA ASN A 145 30.19 17.45 16.39
C ASN A 145 29.34 18.63 15.92
N ILE A 146 28.20 18.79 16.55
CA ILE A 146 27.40 20.00 16.42
C ILE A 146 28.22 21.17 16.97
N GLY A 147 28.26 22.26 16.20
CA GLY A 147 29.08 23.46 16.50
C GLY A 147 30.43 23.47 15.79
N ASP A 148 30.90 22.32 15.27
CA ASP A 148 32.12 22.30 14.45
C ASP A 148 31.86 22.98 13.11
N SER A 149 32.91 23.61 12.55
CA SER A 149 32.85 24.19 11.20
C SER A 149 33.39 23.24 10.15
N ILE A 150 32.79 23.29 8.95
CA ILE A 150 33.30 22.63 7.76
C ILE A 150 33.42 23.59 6.60
N LYS A 151 34.48 23.45 5.82
CA LYS A 151 34.69 24.20 4.57
C LYS A 151 34.21 23.36 3.41
N ILE A 152 33.30 23.89 2.62
CA ILE A 152 32.70 23.23 1.47
C ILE A 152 33.16 23.96 0.21
N LYS A 153 33.81 23.22 -0.69
CA LYS A 153 34.16 23.72 -2.01
C LYS A 153 33.10 23.28 -3.01
N PHE A 154 32.44 24.27 -3.61
CA PHE A 154 31.37 24.07 -4.58
C PHE A 154 31.88 23.90 -6.00
N LEU A 155 30.95 23.62 -6.92
CA LEU A 155 31.25 23.33 -8.33
C LEU A 155 31.87 24.54 -9.08
N ASP A 156 31.46 25.75 -8.71
CA ASP A 156 31.94 27.03 -9.27
C ASP A 156 33.33 27.43 -8.75
N GLY A 157 33.91 26.61 -7.86
CA GLY A 157 35.21 26.82 -7.25
C GLY A 157 35.16 27.69 -5.99
N SER A 158 33.99 28.24 -5.63
CA SER A 158 33.80 28.98 -4.38
C SER A 158 34.01 28.06 -3.16
N GLU A 159 34.48 28.62 -2.07
CA GLU A 159 34.66 27.91 -0.81
C GLU A 159 33.99 28.71 0.30
N GLU A 160 33.06 28.06 0.98
CA GLU A 160 32.29 28.67 2.07
C GLU A 160 32.45 27.80 3.35
N GLU A 161 32.45 28.50 4.50
CA GLU A 161 32.55 27.83 5.81
C GLU A 161 31.18 27.81 6.51
N PHE A 162 30.77 26.62 6.95
CA PHE A 162 29.49 26.39 7.60
C PHE A 162 29.66 25.76 8.97
N ILE A 163 28.74 26.07 9.88
CA ILE A 163 28.63 25.46 11.21
C ILE A 163 27.59 24.34 11.16
N ILE A 164 27.94 23.19 11.70
CA ILE A 164 27.02 22.05 11.80
C ILE A 164 26.01 22.33 12.92
N SER A 165 24.73 22.57 12.58
CA SER A 165 23.65 22.78 13.54
C SER A 165 22.93 21.49 13.93
N GLY A 166 23.05 20.43 13.11
CA GLY A 166 22.39 19.17 13.38
C GLY A 166 22.78 18.06 12.41
N PHE A 167 22.27 16.89 12.71
CA PHE A 167 22.45 15.67 11.90
C PHE A 167 21.12 15.03 11.54
N TYR A 168 21.05 14.48 10.35
CA TYR A 168 20.05 13.47 9.97
C TYR A 168 20.76 12.15 9.67
N GLU A 169 20.02 11.05 9.68
CA GLU A 169 20.51 9.73 9.29
C GLU A 169 19.63 9.17 8.17
N GLU A 170 20.21 8.85 7.04
CA GLU A 170 19.51 8.25 5.91
C GLU A 170 19.54 6.71 5.97
N GLY A 171 20.20 6.15 6.97
CA GLY A 171 20.24 4.72 7.26
C GLY A 171 21.13 3.88 6.33
N ASN A 172 21.86 4.51 5.40
CA ASN A 172 22.74 3.80 4.48
C ASN A 172 24.12 4.46 4.42
N GLU A 173 25.07 3.91 5.18
CA GLU A 173 26.47 4.39 5.21
C GLU A 173 27.17 4.35 3.84
N ASN A 174 26.64 3.58 2.90
CA ASN A 174 27.14 3.45 1.54
C ASN A 174 26.36 4.31 0.52
N SER A 175 25.61 5.32 0.96
CA SER A 175 24.91 6.22 0.05
C SER A 175 25.90 6.86 -0.94
N SER A 176 25.57 6.81 -2.22
CA SER A 176 26.35 7.49 -3.26
C SER A 176 26.07 8.99 -3.30
N ILE A 177 25.00 9.44 -2.63
CA ILE A 177 24.52 10.82 -2.65
C ILE A 177 24.25 11.24 -1.20
N TYR A 178 24.87 12.33 -0.76
CA TYR A 178 24.56 13.01 0.48
C TYR A 178 23.79 14.30 0.20
N THR A 179 22.95 14.70 1.14
CA THR A 179 22.22 15.95 1.08
C THR A 179 22.75 16.88 2.18
N ILE A 180 22.96 18.14 1.87
CA ILE A 180 23.22 19.19 2.88
C ILE A 180 21.95 20.04 2.94
N LEU A 181 21.37 20.16 4.14
CA LEU A 181 20.23 21.04 4.38
C LEU A 181 20.73 22.43 4.79
N PHE A 182 20.30 23.42 4.06
CA PHE A 182 20.59 24.82 4.31
C PHE A 182 19.41 25.55 4.95
N SER A 183 19.70 26.65 5.62
CA SER A 183 18.70 27.52 6.22
C SER A 183 17.84 28.23 5.18
N LYS A 184 16.71 28.80 5.62
CA LYS A 184 15.89 29.69 4.79
C LYS A 184 16.72 30.90 4.37
N GLU A 185 17.47 31.49 5.30
CA GLU A 185 18.32 32.65 5.04
C GLU A 185 19.35 32.38 3.94
N TYR A 186 19.99 31.19 3.96
CA TYR A 186 20.90 30.78 2.89
C TYR A 186 20.16 30.50 1.57
N SER A 187 18.97 29.97 1.63
CA SER A 187 18.18 29.74 0.41
C SER A 187 17.79 31.03 -0.32
N GLU A 188 17.74 32.15 0.40
CA GLU A 188 17.37 33.45 -0.15
C GLU A 188 18.62 34.30 -0.52
N ASN A 189 19.71 34.18 0.23
CA ASN A 189 20.89 35.06 0.13
C ASN A 189 22.20 34.32 -0.20
N GLY A 190 22.28 32.99 -0.02
CA GLY A 190 23.49 32.22 -0.25
C GLY A 190 23.75 31.96 -1.74
N GLU A 191 25.04 32.01 -2.14
CA GLU A 191 25.45 31.93 -3.54
C GLU A 191 24.94 30.69 -4.28
N GLN A 192 24.80 29.56 -3.60
CA GLN A 192 24.43 28.29 -4.25
C GLN A 192 22.93 28.10 -4.39
N LEU A 193 22.08 28.88 -3.68
CA LEU A 193 20.63 28.70 -3.66
C LEU A 193 19.81 29.97 -3.95
N LYS A 194 20.38 31.17 -3.90
CA LYS A 194 19.63 32.42 -4.11
C LYS A 194 18.91 32.47 -5.45
N ASP A 195 19.57 32.06 -6.52
CA ASP A 195 19.06 32.09 -7.90
C ASP A 195 18.35 30.78 -8.30
N VAL A 196 18.30 29.78 -7.40
CA VAL A 196 17.59 28.54 -7.64
C VAL A 196 16.09 28.78 -7.47
N PRO A 197 15.27 28.44 -8.45
CA PRO A 197 13.83 28.59 -8.34
C PRO A 197 13.25 27.65 -7.28
N TYR A 198 12.12 28.05 -6.73
CA TYR A 198 11.40 27.18 -5.77
C TYR A 198 10.78 25.97 -6.47
N THR A 199 10.67 24.94 -5.69
CA THR A 199 9.92 23.70 -6.00
C THR A 199 8.86 23.52 -4.92
N ALA A 200 7.60 23.34 -5.31
CA ALA A 200 6.54 23.01 -4.36
C ALA A 200 6.27 21.51 -4.36
N LEU A 201 6.30 20.93 -3.18
CA LEU A 201 5.88 19.56 -2.93
C LEU A 201 4.47 19.60 -2.34
N CYS A 202 3.49 19.08 -3.07
CA CYS A 202 2.09 19.23 -2.71
C CYS A 202 1.39 17.89 -2.48
N LYS A 203 0.39 17.91 -1.58
CA LYS A 203 -0.64 16.89 -1.48
C LYS A 203 -1.96 17.45 -1.99
N ILE A 204 -2.65 16.65 -2.75
CA ILE A 204 -3.99 16.94 -3.27
C ILE A 204 -5.02 16.46 -2.24
N LYS A 205 -6.02 17.27 -2.01
CA LYS A 205 -7.13 16.97 -1.09
C LYS A 205 -7.92 15.77 -1.60
N ASP A 206 -8.28 14.86 -0.69
CA ASP A 206 -9.07 13.65 -0.96
C ASP A 206 -8.54 12.79 -2.13
N ALA A 207 -7.23 12.88 -2.42
CA ALA A 207 -6.60 12.20 -3.55
C ALA A 207 -6.75 10.68 -3.51
N ASP A 208 -6.88 10.09 -2.33
CA ASP A 208 -7.07 8.65 -2.12
C ASP A 208 -8.47 8.15 -2.52
N MET A 209 -9.43 9.06 -2.70
CA MET A 209 -10.80 8.78 -3.18
C MET A 209 -10.93 8.97 -4.70
N MET A 210 -9.93 9.53 -5.36
CA MET A 210 -9.94 9.81 -6.80
C MET A 210 -9.55 8.56 -7.61
N SER A 211 -10.05 8.50 -8.84
CA SER A 211 -9.47 7.62 -9.85
C SER A 211 -8.12 8.18 -10.32
N LYS A 212 -7.25 7.33 -10.89
CA LYS A 212 -5.96 7.78 -11.44
C LYS A 212 -6.10 8.92 -12.43
N ASP A 213 -7.07 8.82 -13.35
CA ASP A 213 -7.29 9.83 -14.39
C ASP A 213 -7.78 11.14 -13.78
N GLU A 214 -8.68 11.09 -12.82
CA GLU A 214 -9.16 12.25 -12.08
C GLU A 214 -8.03 12.93 -11.31
N PHE A 215 -7.23 12.18 -10.58
CA PHE A 215 -6.05 12.67 -9.88
C PHE A 215 -5.07 13.37 -10.84
N LEU A 216 -4.70 12.72 -11.96
CA LEU A 216 -3.79 13.32 -12.94
C LEU A 216 -4.37 14.59 -13.57
N ASN A 217 -5.67 14.62 -13.86
CA ASN A 217 -6.33 15.81 -14.38
C ASN A 217 -6.36 16.94 -13.35
N THR A 218 -6.62 16.64 -12.08
CA THR A 218 -6.64 17.62 -11.00
C THR A 218 -5.27 18.28 -10.83
N ILE A 219 -4.18 17.53 -10.76
CA ILE A 219 -2.83 18.12 -10.61
C ILE A 219 -2.43 18.96 -11.82
N ILE A 220 -2.82 18.55 -13.05
CA ILE A 220 -2.55 19.32 -14.27
C ILE A 220 -3.36 20.62 -14.24
N LYS A 221 -4.63 20.56 -13.85
CA LYS A 221 -5.51 21.71 -13.72
C LYS A 221 -4.95 22.73 -12.72
N VAL A 222 -4.62 22.27 -11.50
CA VAL A 222 -4.06 23.12 -10.45
C VAL A 222 -2.78 23.82 -10.92
N GLY A 223 -1.85 23.07 -11.55
CA GLY A 223 -0.63 23.67 -12.08
C GLY A 223 -0.90 24.69 -13.19
N LYS A 224 -1.83 24.40 -14.11
CA LYS A 224 -2.23 25.30 -15.19
C LYS A 224 -2.87 26.59 -14.65
N ASP A 225 -3.75 26.49 -13.65
CA ASP A 225 -4.44 27.62 -13.02
C ASP A 225 -3.43 28.51 -12.29
N ALA A 226 -2.37 27.91 -11.72
CA ALA A 226 -1.24 28.65 -11.17
C ALA A 226 -0.30 29.25 -12.24
N GLY A 227 -0.47 28.91 -13.52
CA GLY A 227 0.39 29.35 -14.62
C GLY A 227 1.71 28.57 -14.73
N ILE A 228 1.73 27.32 -14.29
CA ILE A 228 2.91 26.44 -14.34
C ILE A 228 2.89 25.65 -15.65
N GLU A 229 4.02 25.65 -16.37
CA GLU A 229 4.15 24.87 -17.60
C GLU A 229 4.07 23.36 -17.34
N ARG A 230 3.46 22.62 -18.27
CA ARG A 230 3.25 21.17 -18.14
C ARG A 230 4.53 20.37 -17.85
N LYS A 231 5.67 20.82 -18.43
CA LYS A 231 6.99 20.17 -18.21
C LYS A 231 7.49 20.25 -16.76
N ASN A 232 7.00 21.23 -16.00
CA ASN A 232 7.37 21.49 -14.61
C ASN A 232 6.34 20.87 -13.62
N ILE A 233 5.38 20.08 -14.11
CA ILE A 233 4.39 19.38 -13.30
C ILE A 233 4.75 17.90 -13.28
N ASN A 234 5.28 17.43 -12.17
CA ASN A 234 5.76 16.07 -12.00
C ASN A 234 4.87 15.30 -11.01
N PRO A 235 3.92 14.49 -11.51
CA PRO A 235 3.10 13.64 -10.65
C PRO A 235 3.95 12.55 -9.98
N ASN A 236 3.60 12.19 -8.77
CA ASN A 236 4.12 10.98 -8.16
C ASN A 236 3.43 9.76 -8.81
N ASN A 237 4.09 9.17 -9.78
CA ASN A 237 3.55 8.03 -10.52
C ASN A 237 3.28 6.83 -9.60
N PHE A 238 4.11 6.63 -8.56
CA PHE A 238 3.90 5.55 -7.60
C PHE A 238 2.60 5.74 -6.82
N PHE A 239 2.28 6.98 -6.41
CA PHE A 239 0.99 7.30 -5.81
C PHE A 239 -0.15 7.14 -6.82
N ALA A 240 0.00 7.71 -8.02
CA ALA A 240 -1.00 7.62 -9.09
C ALA A 240 -1.34 6.16 -9.46
N ASP A 241 -0.33 5.30 -9.53
CA ASP A 241 -0.50 3.87 -9.83
C ASP A 241 -1.20 3.12 -8.67
N SER A 242 -1.01 3.57 -7.43
CA SER A 242 -1.69 2.99 -6.27
C SER A 242 -3.20 3.24 -6.24
N LEU A 243 -3.68 4.28 -6.96
CA LEU A 243 -5.11 4.59 -7.11
C LEU A 243 -5.82 3.62 -8.08
N THR A 244 -5.08 2.85 -8.84
CA THR A 244 -5.63 1.83 -9.75
C THR A 244 -5.27 0.43 -9.27
N ILE A 245 -6.29 -0.41 -9.12
CA ILE A 245 -6.05 -1.86 -9.08
C ILE A 245 -5.77 -2.27 -10.53
N SER A 246 -4.59 -2.81 -10.80
CA SER A 246 -4.23 -3.28 -12.13
C SER A 246 -5.28 -4.27 -12.64
N LYS A 247 -5.74 -4.10 -13.89
CA LYS A 247 -6.66 -5.07 -14.53
C LYS A 247 -6.07 -6.48 -14.54
N GLY A 248 -4.74 -6.58 -14.65
CA GLY A 248 -4.02 -7.85 -14.55
C GLY A 248 -4.13 -8.50 -13.17
N ASP A 249 -4.02 -7.70 -12.10
CA ASP A 249 -4.16 -8.21 -10.72
C ASP A 249 -5.58 -8.70 -10.46
N ILE A 250 -6.60 -7.95 -10.91
CA ILE A 250 -8.01 -8.38 -10.81
C ILE A 250 -8.21 -9.70 -11.55
N LEU A 251 -7.75 -9.79 -12.80
CA LEU A 251 -7.87 -10.99 -13.60
C LEU A 251 -7.19 -12.19 -12.94
N PHE A 252 -5.97 -12.01 -12.43
CA PHE A 252 -5.22 -13.04 -11.72
C PHE A 252 -5.97 -13.51 -10.47
N ILE A 253 -6.48 -12.61 -9.64
CA ILE A 253 -7.25 -12.93 -8.43
C ILE A 253 -8.51 -13.72 -8.80
N VAL A 254 -9.24 -13.29 -9.83
CA VAL A 254 -10.45 -13.97 -10.30
C VAL A 254 -10.12 -15.39 -10.79
N LEU A 255 -9.08 -15.57 -11.62
CA LEU A 255 -8.68 -16.86 -12.13
C LEU A 255 -8.26 -17.83 -11.03
N VAL A 256 -7.45 -17.35 -10.07
CA VAL A 256 -7.03 -18.19 -8.93
C VAL A 256 -8.22 -18.57 -8.06
N SER A 257 -9.12 -17.61 -7.79
CA SER A 257 -10.33 -17.87 -6.99
C SER A 257 -11.25 -18.90 -7.68
N LEU A 258 -11.44 -18.77 -8.99
CA LEU A 258 -12.21 -19.75 -9.77
C LEU A 258 -11.53 -21.13 -9.77
N GLY A 259 -10.21 -21.18 -9.86
CA GLY A 259 -9.44 -22.42 -9.75
C GLY A 259 -9.64 -23.12 -8.40
N ILE A 260 -9.53 -22.38 -7.29
CA ILE A 260 -9.77 -22.92 -5.94
C ILE A 260 -11.21 -23.45 -5.81
N LEU A 261 -12.21 -22.70 -6.28
CA LEU A 261 -13.61 -23.12 -6.26
C LEU A 261 -13.83 -24.38 -7.11
N PHE A 262 -13.26 -24.43 -8.31
CA PHE A 262 -13.41 -25.57 -9.21
C PHE A 262 -12.84 -26.85 -8.59
N VAL A 263 -11.60 -26.81 -8.09
CA VAL A 263 -10.97 -27.94 -7.41
C VAL A 263 -11.79 -28.37 -6.19
N SER A 264 -12.29 -27.42 -5.39
CA SER A 264 -13.10 -27.69 -4.21
C SER A 264 -14.40 -28.42 -4.57
N ILE A 265 -15.08 -27.96 -5.62
CA ILE A 265 -16.29 -28.60 -6.13
C ILE A 265 -16.01 -30.05 -6.60
N LEU A 266 -14.92 -30.25 -7.34
CA LEU A 266 -14.54 -31.61 -7.80
C LEU A 266 -14.27 -32.57 -6.64
N VAL A 267 -13.51 -32.09 -5.61
CA VAL A 267 -13.19 -32.90 -4.42
C VAL A 267 -14.47 -33.25 -3.66
N VAL A 268 -15.31 -32.27 -3.36
CA VAL A 268 -16.57 -32.51 -2.65
C VAL A 268 -17.49 -33.41 -3.46
N TYR A 269 -17.59 -33.18 -4.76
CA TYR A 269 -18.36 -34.05 -5.65
C TYR A 269 -17.86 -35.50 -5.60
N SER A 270 -16.54 -35.73 -5.73
CA SER A 270 -15.94 -37.08 -5.70
C SER A 270 -16.21 -37.78 -4.37
N ILE A 271 -16.08 -37.10 -3.25
CA ILE A 271 -16.36 -37.63 -1.91
C ILE A 271 -17.83 -38.06 -1.79
N PHE A 272 -18.77 -37.21 -2.25
CA PHE A 272 -20.20 -37.55 -2.22
C PHE A 272 -20.55 -38.66 -3.22
N TYR A 273 -19.94 -38.69 -4.41
CA TYR A 273 -20.13 -39.71 -5.40
C TYR A 273 -19.76 -41.11 -4.85
N ILE A 274 -18.57 -41.27 -4.27
CA ILE A 274 -18.13 -42.51 -3.62
C ILE A 274 -19.09 -42.90 -2.50
N SER A 275 -19.46 -41.93 -1.67
CA SER A 275 -20.38 -42.19 -0.55
C SER A 275 -21.78 -42.65 -0.99
N VAL A 276 -22.29 -42.14 -2.11
CA VAL A 276 -23.58 -42.58 -2.66
C VAL A 276 -23.48 -44.02 -3.15
N LEU A 277 -22.37 -44.37 -3.80
CA LEU A 277 -22.12 -45.77 -4.24
C LEU A 277 -22.07 -46.75 -3.06
N GLU A 278 -21.36 -46.39 -1.97
CA GLU A 278 -21.30 -47.22 -0.74
C GLU A 278 -22.66 -47.37 -0.05
N ASN A 279 -23.54 -46.36 -0.16
CA ASN A 279 -24.85 -46.36 0.50
C ASN A 279 -26.02 -46.77 -0.43
N VAL A 280 -25.75 -47.36 -1.62
CA VAL A 280 -26.79 -47.78 -2.58
C VAL A 280 -27.80 -48.72 -1.94
N GLN A 281 -27.36 -49.69 -1.12
CA GLN A 281 -28.27 -50.60 -0.42
C GLN A 281 -29.23 -49.85 0.54
N LYS A 282 -28.72 -48.88 1.31
CA LYS A 282 -29.55 -48.05 2.21
C LYS A 282 -30.56 -47.22 1.44
N PHE A 283 -30.17 -46.67 0.29
CA PHE A 283 -31.10 -45.92 -0.57
C PHE A 283 -32.12 -46.86 -1.25
N GLY A 284 -31.72 -48.07 -1.59
CA GLY A 284 -32.63 -49.14 -2.06
C GLY A 284 -33.69 -49.43 -1.01
N GLN A 285 -33.29 -49.67 0.23
CA GLN A 285 -34.23 -49.92 1.34
C GLN A 285 -35.20 -48.75 1.57
N LEU A 286 -34.74 -47.50 1.43
CA LEU A 286 -35.62 -46.34 1.52
C LEU A 286 -36.65 -46.30 0.36
N ARG A 287 -36.27 -46.76 -0.81
CA ARG A 287 -37.20 -46.90 -1.96
C ARG A 287 -38.24 -47.97 -1.76
N THR A 288 -37.90 -49.09 -1.14
CA THR A 288 -38.88 -50.17 -0.87
C THR A 288 -39.96 -49.73 0.12
N ILE A 289 -39.65 -48.82 1.04
CA ILE A 289 -40.63 -48.20 1.96
C ILE A 289 -41.30 -46.94 1.41
N GLY A 290 -41.13 -46.67 0.10
CA GLY A 290 -41.87 -45.63 -0.64
C GLY A 290 -41.17 -44.27 -0.75
N ALA A 291 -39.87 -44.14 -0.46
CA ALA A 291 -39.16 -42.89 -0.68
C ALA A 291 -38.96 -42.62 -2.17
N SER A 292 -39.28 -41.40 -2.62
CA SER A 292 -39.06 -40.98 -3.99
C SER A 292 -37.59 -40.58 -4.25
N GLU A 293 -37.15 -40.68 -5.50
CA GLU A 293 -35.80 -40.26 -5.92
C GLU A 293 -35.51 -38.80 -5.54
N LYS A 294 -36.52 -37.90 -5.67
CA LYS A 294 -36.40 -36.48 -5.27
C LYS A 294 -36.13 -36.30 -3.77
N GLN A 295 -36.73 -37.17 -2.95
CA GLN A 295 -36.51 -37.17 -1.50
C GLN A 295 -35.09 -37.59 -1.15
N ILE A 296 -34.57 -38.65 -1.80
CA ILE A 296 -33.18 -39.10 -1.61
C ILE A 296 -32.18 -38.04 -2.02
N LYS A 297 -32.36 -37.44 -3.21
CA LYS A 297 -31.52 -36.29 -3.66
C LYS A 297 -31.58 -35.15 -2.67
N THR A 298 -32.74 -34.85 -2.08
CA THR A 298 -32.90 -33.79 -1.09
C THR A 298 -32.16 -34.12 0.21
N ILE A 299 -32.10 -35.38 0.64
CA ILE A 299 -31.32 -35.80 1.82
C ILE A 299 -29.86 -35.51 1.59
N VAL A 300 -29.27 -35.97 0.48
CA VAL A 300 -27.86 -35.79 0.12
C VAL A 300 -27.51 -34.30 0.01
N ARG A 301 -28.38 -33.51 -0.64
CA ARG A 301 -28.18 -32.04 -0.75
C ARG A 301 -28.18 -31.36 0.61
N ARG A 302 -29.07 -31.76 1.53
CA ARG A 302 -29.10 -31.20 2.90
C ARG A 302 -27.86 -31.58 3.72
N GLU A 303 -27.32 -32.79 3.53
CA GLU A 303 -26.04 -33.15 4.17
C GLU A 303 -24.92 -32.18 3.76
N GLY A 304 -24.77 -31.97 2.46
CA GLY A 304 -23.79 -31.00 1.96
C GLY A 304 -24.01 -29.58 2.52
N THR A 305 -25.26 -29.13 2.57
CA THR A 305 -25.61 -27.80 3.15
C THR A 305 -25.23 -27.70 4.62
N ILE A 306 -25.49 -28.74 5.43
CA ILE A 306 -25.13 -28.76 6.84
C ILE A 306 -23.62 -28.68 7.03
N LEU A 307 -22.86 -29.43 6.21
CA LEU A 307 -21.39 -29.40 6.26
C LEU A 307 -20.82 -28.06 5.83
N PHE A 308 -21.41 -27.44 4.80
CA PHE A 308 -21.05 -26.10 4.33
C PHE A 308 -21.22 -25.05 5.44
N PHE A 309 -22.38 -24.99 6.08
CA PHE A 309 -22.63 -24.04 7.18
C PHE A 309 -21.81 -24.32 8.44
N ARG A 310 -21.26 -25.52 8.62
CA ARG A 310 -20.31 -25.81 9.70
C ARG A 310 -18.87 -25.46 9.33
N GLY A 311 -18.46 -25.73 8.09
CA GLY A 311 -17.09 -25.49 7.64
C GLY A 311 -16.79 -24.03 7.36
N THR A 312 -17.75 -23.29 6.77
CA THR A 312 -17.54 -21.89 6.40
C THR A 312 -17.12 -20.98 7.56
N PRO A 313 -17.78 -20.99 8.73
CA PRO A 313 -17.35 -20.15 9.85
C PRO A 313 -15.94 -20.49 10.34
N ILE A 314 -15.59 -21.77 10.35
CA ILE A 314 -14.25 -22.23 10.75
C ILE A 314 -13.19 -21.71 9.77
N GLY A 315 -13.46 -21.86 8.45
CA GLY A 315 -12.57 -21.33 7.41
C GLY A 315 -12.38 -19.83 7.48
N LEU A 316 -13.44 -19.06 7.76
CA LEU A 316 -13.36 -17.61 7.97
C LEU A 316 -12.56 -17.23 9.20
N LEU A 317 -12.73 -17.94 10.31
CA LEU A 317 -11.94 -17.70 11.53
C LEU A 317 -10.45 -17.97 11.30
N ILE A 318 -10.10 -19.04 10.59
CA ILE A 318 -8.71 -19.34 10.23
C ILE A 318 -8.13 -18.25 9.33
N SER A 319 -8.89 -17.78 8.33
CA SER A 319 -8.40 -16.71 7.45
C SER A 319 -8.18 -15.37 8.17
N TRP A 320 -8.86 -15.14 9.29
CA TRP A 320 -8.71 -13.92 10.09
C TRP A 320 -7.56 -14.01 11.10
N GLY A 321 -7.14 -15.22 11.47
CA GLY A 321 -6.05 -15.45 12.41
C GLY A 321 -4.65 -15.61 11.78
N ILE A 322 -4.58 -15.58 10.45
CA ILE A 322 -3.34 -15.59 9.66
C ILE A 322 -3.03 -14.18 9.19
#